data_f12112337a56e02577fd898c0717888b
#
_entry.id   f12112337a56e02577fd898c0717888b
#
_cell.length_a   1.000
_cell.length_b   1.000
_cell.length_c   1.000
_cell.angle_alpha   90.00
_cell.angle_beta   90.00
_cell.angle_gamma   90.00
#
_symmetry.space_group_name_H-M   'P 1'
#
loop_
_entity.id
_entity.type
_entity.pdbx_description
1 polymer ?
#
loop_
_entity_poly.entity_id
_entity_poly.type
_entity_poly.pdbx_seq_one_letter_code
_entity_poly.pdbx_strand_id
1 'polypeptide(L)'
;MKRLLSFFFLFITVVWVNAQMPFGLPPKREVRAVWLTTIGGLDWPHSYAHTSQGIEKQKKELEEILDNLQESNINTVLMQVRIRATTAFPSSMEPWDGAFSGIPGRSPGYNPLAFAISECHKRGMELHAWVVVIPAGKWNGIGARTLRANGLPVKRIGNDAFLDPERPISASYIGSFCKQIARDYDVDGIHLDYIRYPEQWRLRVSHEQARANITRIVRTVYREVKAVKPWIKVSCAPIGKYSDLSRYSSYGWNAYTKGNQPAQQWLEEGIMDQVYPMMYFQGNQFYPFAADWQENSFGRTVVPGLGAYFLDPSLGSWQLGDITRQLYVLRQLNMGHAYFRCSFFTHNVKGLRLYANDFVDAYPALTPALTWQSTEPPHSPAWTEKPHEVNGNRIMMSWKGTTPYYNIYVSCSSPVDIADARNLVAVRYTRNELILPDKGQPIYVAVTGMDRYGNESKALQSMDYVPSQEGPTVPLLLCKADELKVPQCVSEGDFKYFQLRNVVGGVVRSYIKPSKGYISLAYVPYGAYWLYGLSKKGWHRLGVFYYKKTL
;
A
#
# COMPACT_ATOMS: atom_id res chain seq x y z
N MET A 1 -59.00 52.42 -6.81
CA MET A 1 -58.60 51.03 -6.63
C MET A 1 -57.36 50.77 -7.44
N LYS A 2 -56.19 50.89 -6.85
CA LYS A 2 -54.89 50.62 -7.48
C LYS A 2 -54.38 49.29 -6.86
N ARG A 3 -54.23 48.27 -7.69
CA ARG A 3 -53.60 47.01 -7.28
C ARG A 3 -52.10 47.14 -7.35
N LEU A 4 -51.43 47.06 -6.21
CA LEU A 4 -49.98 46.83 -6.16
C LEU A 4 -49.68 45.37 -6.49
N LEU A 5 -48.92 45.18 -7.57
CA LEU A 5 -48.26 43.90 -7.83
C LEU A 5 -46.88 43.97 -7.12
N SER A 6 -46.71 43.18 -6.09
CA SER A 6 -45.41 42.93 -5.49
C SER A 6 -44.68 41.85 -6.24
N PHE A 7 -43.59 42.19 -6.94
CA PHE A 7 -42.68 41.23 -7.52
C PHE A 7 -41.73 40.73 -6.45
N PHE A 8 -41.90 39.46 -6.09
CA PHE A 8 -40.92 38.73 -5.28
C PHE A 8 -39.78 38.29 -6.17
N PHE A 9 -38.62 38.95 -6.09
CA PHE A 9 -37.37 38.51 -6.67
C PHE A 9 -36.82 37.39 -5.78
N LEU A 10 -36.96 36.13 -6.22
CA LEU A 10 -36.32 34.98 -5.62
C LEU A 10 -34.86 35.00 -6.04
N PHE A 11 -33.97 35.48 -5.17
CA PHE A 11 -32.53 35.32 -5.35
C PHE A 11 -32.18 33.84 -5.11
N ILE A 12 -32.09 33.06 -6.18
CA ILE A 12 -31.46 31.74 -6.14
C ILE A 12 -29.96 31.99 -6.09
N THR A 13 -29.39 31.99 -4.90
CA THR A 13 -27.96 31.87 -4.71
C THR A 13 -27.56 30.46 -5.16
N VAL A 14 -27.05 30.36 -6.37
CA VAL A 14 -26.37 29.14 -6.83
C VAL A 14 -25.10 29.00 -6.00
N VAL A 15 -25.18 28.24 -4.94
CA VAL A 15 -24.01 27.79 -4.20
C VAL A 15 -23.22 26.92 -5.19
N TRP A 16 -22.11 27.46 -5.66
CA TRP A 16 -21.11 26.69 -6.38
C TRP A 16 -20.55 25.65 -5.41
N VAL A 17 -21.12 24.46 -5.43
CA VAL A 17 -20.47 23.29 -4.87
C VAL A 17 -19.33 23.00 -5.83
N ASN A 18 -18.15 23.55 -5.54
CA ASN A 18 -16.94 22.96 -6.03
C ASN A 18 -17.03 21.50 -5.60
N ALA A 19 -17.14 20.58 -6.55
CA ALA A 19 -16.94 19.17 -6.29
C ALA A 19 -15.46 19.01 -5.90
N GLN A 20 -15.13 19.38 -4.67
CA GLN A 20 -13.87 18.99 -4.07
C GLN A 20 -13.84 17.49 -4.13
N MET A 21 -12.76 16.94 -4.68
CA MET A 21 -12.47 15.53 -4.53
C MET A 21 -12.70 15.19 -3.06
N PRO A 22 -13.50 14.19 -2.73
CA PRO A 22 -13.89 13.92 -1.33
C PRO A 22 -12.69 13.70 -0.39
N PHE A 23 -11.50 13.49 -0.95
CA PHE A 23 -10.25 13.28 -0.23
C PHE A 23 -9.26 14.46 -0.30
N GLY A 24 -9.61 15.60 -0.92
CA GLY A 24 -8.67 16.71 -1.16
C GLY A 24 -7.58 16.35 -2.19
N LEU A 25 -6.43 17.03 -2.11
CA LEU A 25 -5.26 16.67 -2.93
C LEU A 25 -4.69 15.32 -2.46
N PRO A 26 -4.28 14.44 -3.39
CA PRO A 26 -3.68 13.17 -3.03
C PRO A 26 -2.37 13.41 -2.25
N PRO A 27 -2.16 12.70 -1.13
CA PRO A 27 -0.95 12.88 -0.35
C PRO A 27 0.27 12.37 -1.12
N LYS A 28 1.37 13.13 -1.11
CA LYS A 28 2.63 12.68 -1.68
C LYS A 28 3.21 11.48 -0.91
N ARG A 29 2.98 11.43 0.40
CA ARG A 29 3.48 10.37 1.28
C ARG A 29 2.35 9.78 2.10
N GLU A 30 2.14 8.48 1.97
CA GLU A 30 1.12 7.72 2.68
C GLU A 30 1.49 6.23 2.63
N VAL A 31 1.37 5.50 3.74
CA VAL A 31 1.46 4.03 3.70
C VAL A 31 0.12 3.48 3.23
N ARG A 32 0.15 2.68 2.18
CA ARG A 32 -0.98 1.92 1.63
C ARG A 32 -0.60 0.46 1.61
N ALA A 33 -1.08 -0.28 2.59
CA ALA A 33 -0.58 -1.62 2.84
C ALA A 33 -1.64 -2.71 2.73
N VAL A 34 -1.17 -3.94 2.52
CA VAL A 34 -1.98 -5.15 2.67
C VAL A 34 -1.23 -6.19 3.49
N TRP A 35 -1.96 -6.99 4.28
CA TRP A 35 -1.42 -8.23 4.84
C TRP A 35 -1.59 -9.37 3.84
N LEU A 36 -0.47 -9.94 3.41
CA LEU A 36 -0.40 -11.14 2.57
C LEU A 36 -0.19 -12.37 3.47
N THR A 37 -1.27 -13.09 3.73
CA THR A 37 -1.32 -14.21 4.66
C THR A 37 -0.91 -15.50 3.97
N THR A 38 0.11 -16.19 4.50
CA THR A 38 0.60 -17.46 3.93
C THR A 38 0.14 -18.69 4.71
N ILE A 39 -0.31 -18.54 5.96
CA ILE A 39 -0.81 -19.65 6.77
C ILE A 39 -1.92 -20.41 6.04
N GLY A 40 -1.69 -21.70 5.81
CA GLY A 40 -2.65 -22.56 5.11
C GLY A 40 -2.95 -22.14 3.66
N GLY A 41 -2.15 -21.27 3.06
CA GLY A 41 -2.36 -20.75 1.72
C GLY A 41 -3.55 -19.78 1.61
N LEU A 42 -3.91 -19.06 2.69
CA LEU A 42 -5.11 -18.21 2.73
C LEU A 42 -5.14 -17.10 1.68
N ASP A 43 -4.00 -16.45 1.41
CA ASP A 43 -3.86 -15.48 0.33
C ASP A 43 -2.87 -15.98 -0.73
N TRP A 44 -1.82 -16.71 -0.30
CA TRP A 44 -0.78 -17.29 -1.13
C TRP A 44 0.08 -18.25 -0.31
N PRO A 45 0.54 -19.41 -0.90
CA PRO A 45 0.19 -19.96 -2.20
C PRO A 45 -1.08 -20.82 -2.16
N HIS A 46 -1.79 -20.92 -3.28
CA HIS A 46 -2.97 -21.80 -3.42
C HIS A 46 -2.63 -23.19 -3.98
N SER A 47 -1.35 -23.46 -4.22
CA SER A 47 -0.84 -24.71 -4.78
C SER A 47 0.44 -25.13 -4.05
N TYR A 48 0.82 -26.41 -4.15
CA TYR A 48 2.05 -26.91 -3.55
C TYR A 48 3.20 -27.01 -4.56
N ALA A 49 4.40 -26.62 -4.14
CA ALA A 49 5.62 -26.73 -4.94
C ALA A 49 6.25 -28.12 -4.81
N HIS A 50 5.64 -29.14 -5.42
CA HIS A 50 6.18 -30.51 -5.50
C HIS A 50 7.08 -30.72 -6.71
N THR A 51 6.88 -29.93 -7.76
CA THR A 51 7.53 -30.02 -9.06
C THR A 51 7.96 -28.63 -9.54
N SER A 52 8.80 -28.57 -10.56
CA SER A 52 9.16 -27.30 -11.20
C SER A 52 7.92 -26.54 -11.70
N GLN A 53 6.92 -27.26 -12.24
CA GLN A 53 5.66 -26.65 -12.66
C GLN A 53 4.87 -26.08 -11.46
N GLY A 54 4.86 -26.75 -10.31
CA GLY A 54 4.24 -26.24 -9.08
C GLY A 54 4.93 -24.99 -8.55
N ILE A 55 6.28 -24.94 -8.64
CA ILE A 55 7.07 -23.74 -8.30
C ILE A 55 6.67 -22.55 -9.21
N GLU A 56 6.66 -22.75 -10.52
CA GLU A 56 6.30 -21.69 -11.47
C GLU A 56 4.85 -21.23 -11.29
N LYS A 57 3.94 -22.15 -10.94
CA LYS A 57 2.55 -21.79 -10.62
C LYS A 57 2.47 -20.87 -9.40
N GLN A 58 3.16 -21.20 -8.30
CA GLN A 58 3.21 -20.36 -7.10
C GLN A 58 3.79 -18.97 -7.40
N LYS A 59 4.85 -18.91 -8.18
CA LYS A 59 5.47 -17.62 -8.59
C LYS A 59 4.48 -16.77 -9.39
N LYS A 60 3.82 -17.37 -10.39
CA LYS A 60 2.82 -16.67 -11.21
C LYS A 60 1.63 -16.18 -10.39
N GLU A 61 1.14 -16.99 -9.46
CA GLU A 61 0.08 -16.58 -8.52
C GLU A 61 0.48 -15.31 -7.74
N LEU A 62 1.73 -15.23 -7.25
CA LEU A 62 2.21 -14.06 -6.54
C LEU A 62 2.37 -12.84 -7.46
N GLU A 63 2.91 -13.03 -8.66
CA GLU A 63 3.02 -11.97 -9.67
C GLU A 63 1.66 -11.35 -9.97
N GLU A 64 0.63 -12.16 -10.21
CA GLU A 64 -0.75 -11.70 -10.46
C GLU A 64 -1.34 -10.93 -9.26
N ILE A 65 -1.08 -11.38 -8.04
CA ILE A 65 -1.47 -10.64 -6.82
C ILE A 65 -0.78 -9.28 -6.78
N LEU A 66 0.54 -9.24 -6.99
CA LEU A 66 1.32 -8.02 -6.91
C LEU A 66 1.00 -7.02 -8.03
N ASP A 67 0.66 -7.51 -9.23
CA ASP A 67 0.20 -6.66 -10.34
C ASP A 67 -1.12 -5.96 -9.98
N ASN A 68 -2.08 -6.67 -9.40
CA ASN A 68 -3.33 -6.08 -8.90
C ASN A 68 -3.08 -5.02 -7.80
N LEU A 69 -2.10 -5.26 -6.93
CA LEU A 69 -1.72 -4.31 -5.87
C LEU A 69 -1.04 -3.07 -6.45
N GLN A 70 -0.15 -3.24 -7.43
CA GLN A 70 0.51 -2.14 -8.12
C GLN A 70 -0.48 -1.25 -8.87
N GLU A 71 -1.43 -1.86 -9.61
CA GLU A 71 -2.51 -1.14 -10.28
C GLU A 71 -3.34 -0.29 -9.31
N SER A 72 -3.41 -0.70 -8.06
CA SER A 72 -4.15 -0.02 -6.99
C SER A 72 -3.29 0.94 -6.16
N ASN A 73 -2.06 1.24 -6.62
CA ASN A 73 -1.12 2.10 -5.93
C ASN A 73 -0.86 1.69 -4.46
N ILE A 74 -0.97 0.39 -4.15
CA ILE A 74 -0.49 -0.18 -2.89
C ILE A 74 1.04 -0.13 -2.92
N ASN A 75 1.64 0.36 -1.85
CA ASN A 75 3.10 0.57 -1.79
C ASN A 75 3.80 -0.27 -0.72
N THR A 76 3.07 -1.04 0.07
CA THR A 76 3.63 -1.85 1.17
C THR A 76 2.91 -3.20 1.26
N VAL A 77 3.68 -4.29 1.25
CA VAL A 77 3.18 -5.66 1.43
C VAL A 77 3.74 -6.23 2.73
N LEU A 78 2.86 -6.55 3.68
CA LEU A 78 3.21 -7.25 4.92
C LEU A 78 3.06 -8.75 4.67
N MET A 79 4.14 -9.42 4.22
CA MET A 79 4.11 -10.86 3.89
C MET A 79 4.41 -11.71 5.11
N GLN A 80 3.52 -12.64 5.44
CA GLN A 80 3.72 -13.57 6.54
C GLN A 80 4.84 -14.57 6.24
N VAL A 81 5.97 -14.44 6.94
CA VAL A 81 7.19 -15.25 6.71
C VAL A 81 7.55 -16.16 7.88
N ARG A 82 7.09 -15.86 9.09
CA ARG A 82 7.11 -16.76 10.25
C ARG A 82 5.68 -16.98 10.73
N ILE A 83 5.26 -18.24 10.76
CA ILE A 83 3.84 -18.59 10.90
C ILE A 83 3.57 -19.22 12.28
N ARG A 84 4.10 -20.40 12.53
CA ARG A 84 3.90 -21.21 13.75
C ARG A 84 5.22 -21.75 14.27
N ALA A 85 6.22 -20.89 14.42
CA ALA A 85 7.63 -21.25 14.54
C ALA A 85 8.09 -22.12 13.34
N THR A 86 7.59 -21.78 12.16
CA THR A 86 7.93 -22.32 10.85
C THR A 86 8.08 -21.17 9.86
N THR A 87 8.86 -21.34 8.81
CA THR A 87 9.29 -20.25 7.95
C THR A 87 8.90 -20.42 6.48
N ALA A 88 8.75 -19.30 5.77
CA ALA A 88 8.60 -19.20 4.33
C ALA A 88 9.96 -18.98 3.61
N PHE A 89 11.08 -19.27 4.28
CA PHE A 89 12.45 -19.08 3.76
C PHE A 89 13.41 -20.08 4.42
N PRO A 90 14.58 -20.36 3.82
CA PRO A 90 15.59 -21.22 4.45
C PRO A 90 16.08 -20.59 5.76
N SER A 91 15.93 -21.31 6.87
CA SER A 91 16.39 -20.88 8.18
C SER A 91 17.09 -22.01 8.91
N SER A 92 18.19 -21.70 9.61
CA SER A 92 18.84 -22.63 10.52
C SER A 92 18.14 -22.72 11.89
N MET A 93 17.22 -21.80 12.17
CA MET A 93 16.57 -21.68 13.48
C MET A 93 15.22 -22.39 13.54
N GLU A 94 14.46 -22.35 12.46
CA GLU A 94 13.09 -22.90 12.38
C GLU A 94 12.87 -23.67 11.08
N PRO A 95 12.03 -24.72 11.08
CA PRO A 95 11.76 -25.53 9.91
C PRO A 95 10.85 -24.81 8.91
N TRP A 96 10.83 -25.29 7.66
CA TRP A 96 9.92 -24.83 6.63
C TRP A 96 8.45 -25.01 7.03
N ASP A 97 7.61 -24.04 6.68
CA ASP A 97 6.16 -24.21 6.78
C ASP A 97 5.63 -25.11 5.65
N GLY A 98 4.62 -25.91 5.98
CA GLY A 98 4.01 -26.82 5.02
C GLY A 98 3.13 -26.15 3.96
N ALA A 99 2.79 -24.86 4.11
CA ALA A 99 1.94 -24.15 3.16
C ALA A 99 2.54 -24.11 1.74
N PHE A 100 3.87 -24.08 1.62
CA PHE A 100 4.55 -23.99 0.34
C PHE A 100 4.78 -25.35 -0.35
N SER A 101 5.18 -26.36 0.42
CA SER A 101 5.52 -27.69 -0.13
C SER A 101 4.44 -28.75 0.09
N GLY A 102 3.37 -28.46 0.86
CA GLY A 102 2.39 -29.42 1.34
C GLY A 102 2.89 -30.30 2.49
N ILE A 103 4.18 -30.27 2.82
CA ILE A 103 4.79 -31.12 3.85
C ILE A 103 5.57 -30.24 4.83
N PRO A 104 5.13 -30.15 6.11
CA PRO A 104 5.86 -29.40 7.14
C PRO A 104 7.31 -29.86 7.27
N GLY A 105 8.25 -28.90 7.29
CA GLY A 105 9.69 -29.14 7.36
C GLY A 105 10.38 -29.38 6.02
N ARG A 106 9.64 -29.56 4.92
CA ARG A 106 10.20 -29.76 3.58
C ARG A 106 10.31 -28.45 2.81
N SER A 107 11.50 -28.22 2.23
CA SER A 107 11.72 -27.09 1.32
C SER A 107 10.79 -27.17 0.09
N PRO A 108 10.24 -26.06 -0.38
CA PRO A 108 9.50 -25.99 -1.64
C PRO A 108 10.39 -26.00 -2.90
N GLY A 109 11.72 -26.11 -2.76
CA GLY A 109 12.65 -26.09 -3.88
C GLY A 109 13.04 -24.70 -4.40
N TYR A 110 12.55 -23.64 -3.79
CA TYR A 110 12.93 -22.25 -4.06
C TYR A 110 12.83 -21.43 -2.77
N ASN A 111 13.18 -20.14 -2.82
CA ASN A 111 13.09 -19.24 -1.67
C ASN A 111 11.91 -18.26 -1.88
N PRO A 112 10.73 -18.52 -1.29
CA PRO A 112 9.54 -17.67 -1.44
C PRO A 112 9.75 -16.23 -1.00
N LEU A 113 10.48 -15.99 0.11
CA LEU A 113 10.76 -14.64 0.60
C LEU A 113 11.64 -13.86 -0.35
N ALA A 114 12.75 -14.44 -0.83
CA ALA A 114 13.62 -13.77 -1.78
C ALA A 114 12.90 -13.45 -3.10
N PHE A 115 12.06 -14.35 -3.59
CA PHE A 115 11.24 -14.13 -4.77
C PHE A 115 10.25 -12.97 -4.55
N ALA A 116 9.53 -12.97 -3.44
CA ALA A 116 8.56 -11.92 -3.12
C ALA A 116 9.20 -10.53 -2.98
N ILE A 117 10.39 -10.44 -2.36
CA ILE A 117 11.16 -9.20 -2.28
C ILE A 117 11.48 -8.67 -3.68
N SER A 118 12.02 -9.53 -4.54
CA SER A 118 12.37 -9.17 -5.92
C SER A 118 11.15 -8.65 -6.68
N GLU A 119 10.01 -9.33 -6.58
CA GLU A 119 8.79 -8.97 -7.30
C GLU A 119 8.13 -7.69 -6.74
N CYS A 120 8.18 -7.47 -5.42
CA CYS A 120 7.73 -6.21 -4.82
C CYS A 120 8.60 -5.03 -5.28
N HIS A 121 9.94 -5.18 -5.22
CA HIS A 121 10.87 -4.12 -5.59
C HIS A 121 10.78 -3.76 -7.08
N LYS A 122 10.59 -4.72 -7.99
CA LYS A 122 10.33 -4.45 -9.42
C LYS A 122 9.11 -3.55 -9.64
N ARG A 123 8.14 -3.60 -8.74
CA ARG A 123 6.89 -2.82 -8.78
C ARG A 123 6.92 -1.54 -7.93
N GLY A 124 8.08 -1.21 -7.34
CA GLY A 124 8.23 -0.03 -6.47
C GLY A 124 7.58 -0.18 -5.08
N MET A 125 7.18 -1.39 -4.70
CA MET A 125 6.57 -1.67 -3.39
C MET A 125 7.62 -2.06 -2.36
N GLU A 126 7.38 -1.71 -1.10
CA GLU A 126 8.12 -2.24 0.05
C GLU A 126 7.58 -3.63 0.44
N LEU A 127 8.49 -4.53 0.83
CA LEU A 127 8.13 -5.78 1.47
C LEU A 127 8.58 -5.79 2.93
N HIS A 128 7.62 -5.95 3.84
CA HIS A 128 7.87 -6.14 5.26
C HIS A 128 7.68 -7.62 5.63
N ALA A 129 8.69 -8.20 6.24
CA ALA A 129 8.63 -9.57 6.73
C ALA A 129 7.72 -9.66 7.97
N TRP A 130 6.54 -10.23 7.82
CA TRP A 130 5.57 -10.39 8.91
C TRP A 130 5.92 -11.63 9.72
N VAL A 131 6.26 -11.41 11.00
CA VAL A 131 6.71 -12.38 11.98
C VAL A 131 5.67 -12.54 13.07
N VAL A 132 4.98 -13.70 13.13
CA VAL A 132 4.12 -14.09 14.26
C VAL A 132 5.00 -14.50 15.42
N VAL A 133 5.04 -13.73 16.52
CA VAL A 133 6.11 -13.82 17.54
C VAL A 133 5.87 -14.92 18.57
N ILE A 134 4.79 -14.83 19.34
CA ILE A 134 4.55 -15.70 20.49
C ILE A 134 3.96 -17.07 20.12
N PRO A 135 2.96 -17.21 19.24
CA PRO A 135 2.41 -18.51 18.85
C PRO A 135 3.44 -19.40 18.15
N ALA A 136 3.50 -20.68 18.56
CA ALA A 136 4.36 -21.71 17.98
C ALA A 136 3.57 -22.90 17.38
N GLY A 137 2.25 -22.72 17.18
CA GLY A 137 1.36 -23.72 16.59
C GLY A 137 0.90 -24.79 17.56
N LYS A 138 0.58 -25.97 17.05
CA LYS A 138 0.17 -27.10 17.90
C LYS A 138 1.34 -27.62 18.73
N TRP A 139 1.06 -28.10 19.94
CA TRP A 139 2.08 -28.63 20.85
C TRP A 139 2.98 -29.70 20.21
N ASN A 140 2.38 -30.59 19.43
CA ASN A 140 3.09 -31.64 18.70
C ASN A 140 3.48 -31.20 17.26
N GLY A 141 3.25 -29.95 16.89
CA GLY A 141 3.66 -29.40 15.59
C GLY A 141 5.17 -29.32 15.46
N ILE A 142 5.68 -29.34 14.22
CA ILE A 142 7.12 -29.35 13.95
C ILE A 142 7.81 -28.12 14.54
N GLY A 143 7.23 -26.91 14.42
CA GLY A 143 7.80 -25.67 14.96
C GLY A 143 7.96 -25.75 16.49
N ALA A 144 6.88 -26.10 17.21
CA ALA A 144 6.92 -26.22 18.66
C ALA A 144 7.90 -27.31 19.16
N ARG A 145 8.02 -28.42 18.42
CA ARG A 145 9.01 -29.47 18.72
C ARG A 145 10.44 -28.97 18.54
N THR A 146 10.69 -28.24 17.44
CA THR A 146 12.00 -27.67 17.15
C THR A 146 12.41 -26.67 18.23
N LEU A 147 11.51 -25.76 18.64
CA LEU A 147 11.81 -24.81 19.71
C LEU A 147 12.21 -25.52 21.02
N ARG A 148 11.45 -26.54 21.42
CA ARG A 148 11.76 -27.32 22.65
C ARG A 148 13.07 -28.10 22.53
N ALA A 149 13.32 -28.73 21.36
CA ALA A 149 14.58 -29.43 21.12
C ALA A 149 15.80 -28.51 21.21
N ASN A 150 15.61 -27.23 20.84
CA ASN A 150 16.64 -26.17 20.97
C ASN A 150 16.68 -25.57 22.39
N GLY A 151 16.01 -26.15 23.38
CA GLY A 151 16.03 -25.68 24.77
C GLY A 151 15.24 -24.40 25.03
N LEU A 152 14.39 -23.96 24.12
CA LEU A 152 13.62 -22.74 24.29
C LEU A 152 12.40 -22.97 25.19
N PRO A 153 12.02 -21.97 26.01
CA PRO A 153 10.88 -22.08 26.91
C PRO A 153 9.58 -21.98 26.12
N VAL A 154 8.94 -23.12 25.92
CA VAL A 154 7.64 -23.22 25.26
C VAL A 154 6.58 -23.64 26.25
N LYS A 155 5.53 -22.84 26.39
CA LYS A 155 4.38 -23.12 27.28
C LYS A 155 3.26 -23.78 26.48
N ARG A 156 2.68 -24.81 27.05
CA ARG A 156 1.48 -25.48 26.51
C ARG A 156 0.23 -24.86 27.10
N ILE A 157 -0.73 -24.50 26.24
CA ILE A 157 -2.07 -24.08 26.65
C ILE A 157 -3.08 -24.84 25.79
N GLY A 158 -3.82 -25.75 26.40
CA GLY A 158 -4.66 -26.70 25.64
C GLY A 158 -3.81 -27.56 24.69
N ASN A 159 -4.12 -27.50 23.40
CA ASN A 159 -3.38 -28.18 22.33
C ASN A 159 -2.35 -27.28 21.64
N ASP A 160 -2.23 -26.02 22.03
CA ASP A 160 -1.38 -25.04 21.39
C ASP A 160 -0.10 -24.78 22.20
N ALA A 161 0.95 -24.36 21.49
CA ALA A 161 2.26 -24.04 22.02
C ALA A 161 2.56 -22.55 21.82
N PHE A 162 3.19 -21.95 22.81
CA PHE A 162 3.55 -20.54 22.81
C PHE A 162 4.97 -20.36 23.36
N LEU A 163 5.77 -19.52 22.70
CA LEU A 163 7.04 -19.07 23.24
C LEU A 163 6.78 -18.26 24.53
N ASP A 164 7.51 -18.57 25.62
CA ASP A 164 7.26 -17.93 26.91
C ASP A 164 7.91 -16.54 27.00
N PRO A 165 7.14 -15.43 26.96
CA PRO A 165 7.68 -14.08 27.01
C PRO A 165 8.26 -13.70 28.38
N GLU A 166 7.94 -14.43 29.45
CA GLU A 166 8.45 -14.21 30.80
C GLU A 166 9.95 -14.58 30.92
N ARG A 167 10.45 -15.39 30.00
CA ARG A 167 11.85 -15.84 29.98
C ARG A 167 12.71 -14.96 29.08
N PRO A 168 13.80 -14.35 29.60
CA PRO A 168 14.66 -13.45 28.81
C PRO A 168 15.22 -14.06 27.53
N ILE A 169 15.49 -15.36 27.51
CA ILE A 169 16.00 -16.09 26.34
C ILE A 169 15.04 -16.00 25.14
N SER A 170 13.72 -15.85 25.37
CA SER A 170 12.74 -15.65 24.31
C SER A 170 12.98 -14.35 23.55
N ALA A 171 13.35 -13.29 24.25
CA ALA A 171 13.68 -12.00 23.62
C ALA A 171 14.97 -12.13 22.78
N SER A 172 15.99 -12.78 23.30
CA SER A 172 17.24 -13.02 22.56
C SER A 172 17.00 -13.88 21.32
N TYR A 173 16.16 -14.90 21.43
CA TYR A 173 15.82 -15.78 20.32
C TYR A 173 15.10 -15.04 19.19
N ILE A 174 14.03 -14.29 19.50
CA ILE A 174 13.29 -13.52 18.49
C ILE A 174 14.15 -12.40 17.92
N GLY A 175 14.97 -11.75 18.72
CA GLY A 175 15.95 -10.76 18.25
C GLY A 175 16.93 -11.36 17.23
N SER A 176 17.48 -12.53 17.53
CA SER A 176 18.38 -13.26 16.61
C SER A 176 17.68 -13.71 15.34
N PHE A 177 16.42 -14.14 15.44
CA PHE A 177 15.60 -14.51 14.27
C PHE A 177 15.35 -13.32 13.35
N CYS A 178 14.94 -12.17 13.90
CA CYS A 178 14.74 -10.94 13.12
C CYS A 178 16.06 -10.40 12.55
N LYS A 179 17.16 -10.51 13.30
CA LYS A 179 18.52 -10.19 12.82
C LYS A 179 18.92 -11.04 11.62
N GLN A 180 18.61 -12.35 11.63
CA GLN A 180 18.86 -13.23 10.48
C GLN A 180 18.12 -12.70 9.23
N ILE A 181 16.84 -12.37 9.34
CA ILE A 181 16.08 -11.80 8.22
C ILE A 181 16.72 -10.50 7.72
N ALA A 182 17.03 -9.57 8.63
CA ALA A 182 17.64 -8.28 8.30
C ALA A 182 18.99 -8.42 7.60
N ARG A 183 19.82 -9.40 8.02
CA ARG A 183 21.14 -9.65 7.44
C ARG A 183 21.05 -10.30 6.07
N ASP A 184 20.22 -11.33 5.94
CA ASP A 184 20.24 -12.25 4.80
C ASP A 184 19.32 -11.80 3.65
N TYR A 185 18.37 -10.86 3.92
CA TYR A 185 17.39 -10.39 2.96
C TYR A 185 17.35 -8.87 2.83
N ASP A 186 16.95 -8.40 1.66
CA ASP A 186 16.74 -6.96 1.39
C ASP A 186 15.29 -6.56 1.67
N VAL A 187 14.79 -6.92 2.87
CA VAL A 187 13.48 -6.47 3.33
C VAL A 187 13.48 -4.99 3.69
N ASP A 188 12.38 -4.31 3.44
CA ASP A 188 12.20 -2.90 3.81
C ASP A 188 11.72 -2.74 5.25
N GLY A 189 11.10 -3.79 5.80
CA GLY A 189 10.64 -3.79 7.19
C GLY A 189 10.54 -5.18 7.80
N ILE A 190 10.44 -5.20 9.13
CA ILE A 190 10.07 -6.36 9.94
C ILE A 190 8.83 -6.01 10.73
N HIS A 191 7.76 -6.76 10.53
CA HIS A 191 6.44 -6.54 11.10
C HIS A 191 6.13 -7.59 12.16
N LEU A 192 6.04 -7.19 13.44
CA LEU A 192 5.80 -8.06 14.57
C LEU A 192 4.31 -8.22 14.84
N ASP A 193 3.79 -9.42 14.64
CA ASP A 193 2.43 -9.75 14.98
C ASP A 193 2.38 -10.68 16.19
N TYR A 194 1.24 -10.70 16.88
CA TYR A 194 1.09 -11.47 18.10
C TYR A 194 2.22 -11.23 19.12
N ILE A 195 2.72 -10.00 19.17
CA ILE A 195 3.70 -9.53 20.16
C ILE A 195 2.95 -9.12 21.44
N ARG A 196 2.30 -10.11 22.04
CA ARG A 196 1.43 -9.97 23.21
C ARG A 196 1.19 -11.31 23.87
N TYR A 197 0.68 -11.28 25.09
CA TYR A 197 0.20 -12.49 25.73
C TYR A 197 -1.04 -13.01 24.99
N PRO A 198 -1.12 -14.33 24.71
CA PRO A 198 -2.34 -14.95 24.20
C PRO A 198 -3.51 -14.80 25.16
N GLU A 199 -4.72 -14.78 24.64
CA GLU A 199 -5.97 -14.56 25.41
C GLU A 199 -6.16 -15.58 26.53
N GLN A 200 -5.71 -16.83 26.30
CA GLN A 200 -5.83 -17.94 27.25
C GLN A 200 -4.67 -18.00 28.25
N TRP A 201 -3.70 -17.10 28.16
CA TRP A 201 -2.55 -17.09 29.04
C TRP A 201 -2.92 -16.59 30.44
N ARG A 202 -2.82 -17.46 31.43
CA ARG A 202 -2.97 -17.06 32.83
C ARG A 202 -1.69 -16.41 33.31
N LEU A 203 -1.71 -15.09 33.51
CA LEU A 203 -0.58 -14.35 34.04
C LEU A 203 -0.27 -14.83 35.46
N ARG A 204 1.04 -15.01 35.74
CA ARG A 204 1.59 -15.27 37.08
C ARG A 204 2.38 -14.08 37.61
N VAL A 205 2.45 -13.01 36.83
CA VAL A 205 3.13 -11.76 37.12
C VAL A 205 2.12 -10.61 37.03
N SER A 206 2.48 -9.45 37.57
CA SER A 206 1.67 -8.25 37.42
C SER A 206 1.55 -7.83 35.95
N HIS A 207 0.50 -7.08 35.60
CA HIS A 207 0.36 -6.51 34.26
C HIS A 207 1.53 -5.60 33.89
N GLU A 208 2.11 -4.88 34.83
CA GLU A 208 3.29 -4.08 34.61
C GLU A 208 4.50 -4.95 34.20
N GLN A 209 4.74 -6.02 34.95
CA GLN A 209 5.82 -6.98 34.60
C GLN A 209 5.54 -7.66 33.27
N ALA A 210 4.27 -7.98 32.97
CA ALA A 210 3.90 -8.56 31.68
C ALA A 210 4.20 -7.60 30.51
N ARG A 211 3.86 -6.30 30.65
CA ARG A 211 4.23 -5.27 29.67
C ARG A 211 5.74 -5.14 29.53
N ALA A 212 6.48 -5.15 30.64
CA ALA A 212 7.94 -5.11 30.62
C ALA A 212 8.57 -6.32 29.89
N ASN A 213 7.99 -7.52 30.04
CA ASN A 213 8.44 -8.72 29.35
C ASN A 213 8.24 -8.61 27.81
N ILE A 214 7.08 -8.11 27.37
CA ILE A 214 6.82 -7.88 25.94
C ILE A 214 7.73 -6.75 25.40
N THR A 215 7.87 -5.63 26.12
CA THR A 215 8.76 -4.53 25.75
C THR A 215 10.20 -4.98 25.61
N ARG A 216 10.68 -5.90 26.46
CA ARG A 216 12.02 -6.48 26.34
C ARG A 216 12.22 -7.18 24.98
N ILE A 217 11.21 -7.92 24.48
CA ILE A 217 11.28 -8.55 23.16
C ILE A 217 11.38 -7.47 22.07
N VAL A 218 10.48 -6.47 22.11
CA VAL A 218 10.45 -5.36 21.15
C VAL A 218 11.79 -4.61 21.12
N ARG A 219 12.30 -4.20 22.28
CA ARG A 219 13.58 -3.49 22.39
C ARG A 219 14.75 -4.31 21.87
N THR A 220 14.75 -5.63 22.13
CA THR A 220 15.79 -6.53 21.61
C THR A 220 15.71 -6.63 20.09
N VAL A 221 14.53 -6.85 19.52
CA VAL A 221 14.36 -6.89 18.06
C VAL A 221 14.80 -5.58 17.42
N TYR A 222 14.34 -4.44 17.94
CA TYR A 222 14.70 -3.13 17.40
C TYR A 222 16.21 -2.93 17.38
N ARG A 223 16.88 -3.17 18.51
CA ARG A 223 18.34 -3.07 18.61
C ARG A 223 19.06 -3.98 17.62
N GLU A 224 18.70 -5.26 17.56
CA GLU A 224 19.36 -6.26 16.70
C GLU A 224 19.16 -5.96 15.21
N VAL A 225 17.96 -5.50 14.81
CA VAL A 225 17.67 -5.14 13.40
C VAL A 225 18.40 -3.86 13.02
N LYS A 226 18.32 -2.80 13.84
CA LYS A 226 18.96 -1.51 13.55
C LYS A 226 20.49 -1.59 13.55
N ALA A 227 21.08 -2.50 14.31
CA ALA A 227 22.52 -2.75 14.28
C ALA A 227 23.00 -3.37 12.94
N VAL A 228 22.12 -4.04 12.19
CA VAL A 228 22.47 -4.63 10.89
C VAL A 228 22.19 -3.65 9.76
N LYS A 229 20.97 -3.13 9.69
CA LYS A 229 20.50 -2.19 8.67
C LYS A 229 19.59 -1.15 9.33
N PRO A 230 20.09 0.04 9.66
CA PRO A 230 19.32 1.03 10.43
C PRO A 230 18.08 1.55 9.68
N TRP A 231 18.02 1.42 8.35
CA TRP A 231 16.89 1.81 7.53
C TRP A 231 15.73 0.81 7.51
N ILE A 232 15.91 -0.45 7.95
CA ILE A 232 14.81 -1.42 8.02
C ILE A 232 13.79 -0.93 9.06
N LYS A 233 12.55 -0.78 8.63
CA LYS A 233 11.43 -0.36 9.48
C LYS A 233 11.04 -1.50 10.43
N VAL A 234 10.96 -1.22 11.72
CA VAL A 234 10.42 -2.16 12.70
C VAL A 234 8.99 -1.72 13.03
N SER A 235 8.03 -2.59 12.80
CA SER A 235 6.62 -2.31 13.02
C SER A 235 5.92 -3.42 13.79
N CYS A 236 4.73 -3.16 14.34
CA CYS A 236 3.90 -4.19 14.95
C CYS A 236 2.41 -4.00 14.68
N ALA A 237 1.63 -5.10 14.85
CA ALA A 237 0.18 -5.12 14.82
C ALA A 237 -0.38 -5.24 16.26
N PRO A 238 -0.59 -4.12 16.99
CA PRO A 238 -1.25 -4.16 18.28
C PRO A 238 -2.77 -4.34 18.14
N ILE A 239 -3.43 -4.72 19.24
CA ILE A 239 -4.89 -4.67 19.33
C ILE A 239 -5.36 -3.26 18.99
N GLY A 240 -6.41 -3.13 18.20
CA GLY A 240 -6.80 -1.90 17.54
C GLY A 240 -7.15 -0.70 18.43
N LYS A 241 -7.50 -0.95 19.70
CA LYS A 241 -7.71 0.08 20.72
C LYS A 241 -6.53 0.03 21.69
N TYR A 242 -5.94 1.18 22.01
CA TYR A 242 -4.83 1.18 22.97
C TYR A 242 -5.31 0.94 24.41
N SER A 243 -6.24 1.76 24.87
CA SER A 243 -6.85 1.67 26.21
C SER A 243 -8.28 2.21 26.15
N ASP A 244 -8.96 2.30 27.31
CA ASP A 244 -10.20 3.07 27.42
C ASP A 244 -9.89 4.57 27.26
N LEU A 245 -10.81 5.29 26.64
CA LEU A 245 -10.80 6.74 26.51
C LEU A 245 -11.80 7.35 27.49
N SER A 246 -11.67 8.65 27.78
CA SER A 246 -12.53 9.35 28.75
C SER A 246 -14.04 9.22 28.46
N ARG A 247 -14.42 9.11 27.20
CA ARG A 247 -15.83 9.02 26.76
C ARG A 247 -16.18 7.69 26.07
N TYR A 248 -15.19 6.84 25.76
CA TYR A 248 -15.41 5.63 24.98
C TYR A 248 -14.69 4.45 25.61
N SER A 249 -15.45 3.45 26.03
CA SER A 249 -14.88 2.20 26.54
C SER A 249 -14.39 1.30 25.42
N SER A 250 -13.25 0.66 25.63
CA SER A 250 -12.76 -0.44 24.79
C SER A 250 -13.47 -1.76 25.05
N TYR A 251 -14.38 -1.80 26.03
CA TYR A 251 -15.02 -3.01 26.57
C TYR A 251 -14.00 -4.06 27.04
N GLY A 252 -12.88 -3.60 27.62
CA GLY A 252 -11.80 -4.45 28.13
C GLY A 252 -11.00 -5.20 27.06
N TRP A 253 -11.23 -4.95 25.78
CA TRP A 253 -10.45 -5.52 24.68
C TRP A 253 -9.55 -4.45 24.06
N ASN A 254 -8.37 -4.28 24.66
CA ASN A 254 -7.40 -3.27 24.26
C ASN A 254 -5.95 -3.78 24.39
N ALA A 255 -5.02 -3.03 23.78
CA ALA A 255 -3.61 -3.38 23.73
C ALA A 255 -2.94 -3.31 25.11
N TYR A 256 -3.20 -2.24 25.87
CA TYR A 256 -2.48 -1.96 27.09
C TYR A 256 -2.83 -2.90 28.24
N THR A 257 -4.12 -3.09 28.52
CA THR A 257 -4.56 -3.89 29.68
C THR A 257 -4.74 -5.36 29.34
N LYS A 258 -5.31 -5.68 28.17
CA LYS A 258 -5.58 -7.05 27.76
C LYS A 258 -4.39 -7.72 27.05
N GLY A 259 -3.83 -7.04 26.08
CA GLY A 259 -2.68 -7.55 25.31
C GLY A 259 -1.34 -7.43 26.00
N ASN A 260 -1.25 -6.58 27.04
CA ASN A 260 0.00 -6.16 27.66
C ASN A 260 1.00 -5.60 26.61
N GLN A 261 0.46 -4.85 25.64
CA GLN A 261 1.16 -4.21 24.53
C GLN A 261 1.20 -2.69 24.76
N PRO A 262 2.19 -2.11 25.45
CA PRO A 262 2.29 -0.66 25.60
C PRO A 262 2.83 -0.01 24.32
N ALA A 263 2.10 -0.17 23.19
CA ALA A 263 2.61 0.16 21.87
C ALA A 263 2.75 1.68 21.64
N GLN A 264 1.94 2.52 22.26
CA GLN A 264 2.16 3.97 22.25
C GLN A 264 3.46 4.35 22.99
N GLN A 265 3.75 3.68 24.11
CA GLN A 265 5.01 3.86 24.82
C GLN A 265 6.22 3.42 23.98
N TRP A 266 6.10 2.37 23.16
CA TRP A 266 7.19 1.98 22.24
C TRP A 266 7.46 3.02 21.16
N LEU A 267 6.44 3.75 20.70
CA LEU A 267 6.61 4.89 19.80
C LEU A 267 7.31 6.05 20.50
N GLU A 268 6.89 6.38 21.72
CA GLU A 268 7.50 7.42 22.57
C GLU A 268 8.98 7.13 22.88
N GLU A 269 9.29 5.91 23.29
CA GLU A 269 10.66 5.47 23.57
C GLU A 269 11.53 5.35 22.30
N GLY A 270 10.95 5.46 21.11
CA GLY A 270 11.66 5.36 19.85
C GLY A 270 12.16 3.96 19.51
N ILE A 271 11.57 2.91 20.08
CA ILE A 271 11.89 1.49 19.81
C ILE A 271 10.89 0.82 18.85
N MET A 272 10.07 1.62 18.18
CA MET A 272 9.14 1.19 17.15
C MET A 272 9.04 2.29 16.09
N ASP A 273 9.15 1.95 14.80
CA ASP A 273 9.08 2.92 13.71
C ASP A 273 7.64 3.14 13.23
N GLN A 274 6.83 2.07 13.23
CA GLN A 274 5.47 2.10 12.73
C GLN A 274 4.56 1.18 13.57
N VAL A 275 3.28 1.53 13.70
CA VAL A 275 2.26 0.65 14.26
C VAL A 275 1.10 0.48 13.28
N TYR A 276 0.59 -0.75 13.22
CA TYR A 276 -0.56 -1.16 12.41
C TYR A 276 -1.68 -1.68 13.34
N PRO A 277 -2.37 -0.79 14.09
CA PRO A 277 -3.41 -1.23 15.02
C PRO A 277 -4.51 -1.99 14.28
N MET A 278 -4.88 -3.19 14.75
CA MET A 278 -5.91 -4.04 14.15
C MET A 278 -7.31 -3.48 14.44
N MET A 279 -7.69 -2.42 13.72
CA MET A 279 -8.90 -1.64 13.97
C MET A 279 -10.12 -2.19 13.21
N TYR A 280 -10.45 -3.44 13.43
CA TYR A 280 -11.56 -4.15 12.77
C TYR A 280 -12.89 -3.86 13.47
N PHE A 281 -13.24 -2.57 13.59
CA PHE A 281 -14.40 -2.04 14.29
C PHE A 281 -15.13 -1.00 13.44
N GLN A 282 -16.32 -0.58 13.86
CA GLN A 282 -17.11 0.47 13.22
C GLN A 282 -17.46 1.58 14.22
N GLY A 283 -17.82 2.76 13.71
CA GLY A 283 -18.40 3.86 14.48
C GLY A 283 -17.54 4.29 15.68
N ASN A 284 -18.15 4.40 16.84
CA ASN A 284 -17.50 4.84 18.07
C ASN A 284 -16.41 3.89 18.59
N GLN A 285 -16.32 2.69 18.04
CA GLN A 285 -15.26 1.74 18.36
C GLN A 285 -14.05 1.88 17.40
N PHE A 286 -14.18 2.69 16.35
CA PHE A 286 -13.13 2.98 15.39
C PHE A 286 -12.61 4.42 15.51
N TYR A 287 -13.45 5.43 15.23
CA TYR A 287 -12.99 6.81 15.02
C TYR A 287 -12.29 7.46 16.21
N PRO A 288 -12.82 7.37 17.44
CA PRO A 288 -12.12 7.96 18.59
C PRO A 288 -10.78 7.31 18.87
N PHE A 289 -10.70 5.98 18.68
CA PHE A 289 -9.45 5.24 18.89
C PHE A 289 -8.43 5.46 17.77
N ALA A 290 -8.88 5.76 16.54
CA ALA A 290 -7.98 6.18 15.48
C ALA A 290 -7.35 7.55 15.80
N ALA A 291 -8.14 8.49 16.30
CA ALA A 291 -7.64 9.77 16.76
C ALA A 291 -6.64 9.62 17.91
N ASP A 292 -6.94 8.77 18.91
CA ASP A 292 -6.04 8.46 20.02
C ASP A 292 -4.68 7.91 19.53
N TRP A 293 -4.67 7.00 18.55
CA TRP A 293 -3.45 6.50 17.96
C TRP A 293 -2.64 7.60 17.27
N GLN A 294 -3.30 8.54 16.59
CA GLN A 294 -2.61 9.66 15.92
C GLN A 294 -2.06 10.68 16.91
N GLU A 295 -2.84 11.03 17.93
CA GLU A 295 -2.44 11.98 18.97
C GLU A 295 -1.22 11.46 19.76
N ASN A 296 -1.10 10.13 19.93
CA ASN A 296 -0.01 9.47 20.63
C ASN A 296 0.96 8.75 19.67
N SER A 297 1.16 9.30 18.47
CA SER A 297 2.10 8.75 17.48
C SER A 297 3.55 9.14 17.74
N PHE A 298 3.82 10.19 18.49
CA PHE A 298 5.16 10.73 18.78
C PHE A 298 6.00 10.94 17.51
N GLY A 299 5.36 11.38 16.42
CA GLY A 299 6.01 11.59 15.12
C GLY A 299 6.35 10.31 14.36
N ARG A 300 5.93 9.13 14.85
CA ARG A 300 6.06 7.84 14.16
C ARG A 300 4.85 7.59 13.25
N THR A 301 4.97 6.60 12.38
CA THR A 301 3.93 6.29 11.41
C THR A 301 2.86 5.39 12.01
N VAL A 302 1.60 5.80 11.91
CA VAL A 302 0.43 5.00 12.31
C VAL A 302 -0.37 4.61 11.08
N VAL A 303 -0.65 3.31 10.95
CA VAL A 303 -1.30 2.71 9.78
C VAL A 303 -2.43 1.79 10.26
N PRO A 304 -3.63 2.31 10.53
CA PRO A 304 -4.74 1.48 11.00
C PRO A 304 -5.09 0.36 10.01
N GLY A 305 -5.25 -0.84 10.56
CA GLY A 305 -5.75 -2.01 9.85
C GLY A 305 -7.25 -1.96 9.68
N LEU A 306 -7.73 -2.15 8.45
CA LEU A 306 -9.13 -2.14 8.09
C LEU A 306 -9.64 -3.57 7.90
N GLY A 307 -10.80 -3.88 8.50
CA GLY A 307 -11.42 -5.20 8.43
C GLY A 307 -12.09 -5.49 7.09
N ALA A 308 -11.33 -5.49 6.00
CA ALA A 308 -11.85 -5.74 4.66
C ALA A 308 -12.57 -7.10 4.53
N TYR A 309 -12.19 -8.08 5.34
CA TYR A 309 -12.84 -9.40 5.36
C TYR A 309 -14.30 -9.35 5.81
N PHE A 310 -14.71 -8.35 6.60
CA PHE A 310 -16.12 -8.17 6.99
C PHE A 310 -17.04 -7.72 5.83
N LEU A 311 -16.45 -7.33 4.69
CA LEU A 311 -17.22 -7.08 3.47
C LEU A 311 -17.72 -8.39 2.84
N ASP A 312 -17.04 -9.52 3.08
CA ASP A 312 -17.48 -10.82 2.61
C ASP A 312 -18.75 -11.26 3.38
N PRO A 313 -19.87 -11.54 2.68
CA PRO A 313 -21.13 -11.92 3.34
C PRO A 313 -21.04 -13.16 4.23
N SER A 314 -20.07 -14.04 4.01
CA SER A 314 -19.83 -15.23 4.83
C SER A 314 -19.12 -14.93 6.15
N LEU A 315 -18.43 -13.79 6.26
CA LEU A 315 -17.61 -13.40 7.40
C LEU A 315 -18.14 -12.17 8.14
N GLY A 316 -18.98 -11.37 7.50
CA GLY A 316 -19.52 -10.16 8.11
C GLY A 316 -20.64 -9.52 7.30
N SER A 317 -21.15 -8.41 7.82
CA SER A 317 -22.27 -7.66 7.22
C SER A 317 -21.89 -6.23 6.80
N TRP A 318 -20.58 -5.89 6.82
CA TRP A 318 -20.17 -4.53 6.50
C TRP A 318 -20.48 -4.17 5.06
N GLN A 319 -20.79 -2.91 4.84
CA GLN A 319 -20.98 -2.34 3.51
C GLN A 319 -19.71 -1.61 3.08
N LEU A 320 -19.55 -1.39 1.77
CA LEU A 320 -18.39 -0.63 1.25
C LEU A 320 -18.29 0.74 1.92
N GLY A 321 -19.44 1.40 2.21
CA GLY A 321 -19.51 2.68 2.90
C GLY A 321 -18.85 2.70 4.29
N ASP A 322 -18.76 1.57 4.97
CA ASP A 322 -18.09 1.47 6.27
C ASP A 322 -16.58 1.67 6.12
N ILE A 323 -15.97 0.98 5.15
CA ILE A 323 -14.53 1.10 4.86
C ILE A 323 -14.22 2.46 4.21
N THR A 324 -15.03 2.94 3.27
CA THR A 324 -14.75 4.21 2.58
C THR A 324 -14.78 5.39 3.53
N ARG A 325 -15.67 5.39 4.50
CA ARG A 325 -15.71 6.41 5.56
C ARG A 325 -14.49 6.33 6.48
N GLN A 326 -14.01 5.13 6.81
CA GLN A 326 -12.77 4.94 7.56
C GLN A 326 -11.58 5.53 6.80
N LEU A 327 -11.41 5.18 5.53
CA LEU A 327 -10.34 5.72 4.66
C LEU A 327 -10.37 7.25 4.60
N TYR A 328 -11.56 7.84 4.46
CA TYR A 328 -11.70 9.30 4.48
C TYR A 328 -11.20 9.91 5.80
N VAL A 329 -11.63 9.38 6.94
CA VAL A 329 -11.22 9.90 8.25
C VAL A 329 -9.73 9.71 8.50
N LEU A 330 -9.16 8.54 8.14
CA LEU A 330 -7.73 8.29 8.29
C LEU A 330 -6.88 9.30 7.49
N ARG A 331 -7.31 9.62 6.28
CA ARG A 331 -6.61 10.63 5.45
C ARG A 331 -6.70 12.03 6.06
N GLN A 332 -7.84 12.42 6.66
CA GLN A 332 -7.97 13.68 7.39
C GLN A 332 -7.04 13.73 8.62
N LEU A 333 -6.75 12.59 9.21
CA LEU A 333 -5.81 12.45 10.33
C LEU A 333 -4.34 12.30 9.88
N ASN A 334 -4.04 12.40 8.57
CA ASN A 334 -2.71 12.16 7.99
C ASN A 334 -2.14 10.78 8.36
N MET A 335 -2.98 9.77 8.41
CA MET A 335 -2.61 8.38 8.66
C MET A 335 -2.58 7.58 7.36
N GLY A 336 -1.77 6.52 7.33
CA GLY A 336 -1.88 5.47 6.32
C GLY A 336 -3.06 4.53 6.58
N HIS A 337 -3.17 3.49 5.76
CA HIS A 337 -4.15 2.43 5.95
C HIS A 337 -3.60 1.08 5.47
N ALA A 338 -4.12 0.00 6.04
CA ALA A 338 -3.75 -1.36 5.66
C ALA A 338 -4.98 -2.26 5.59
N TYR A 339 -5.14 -3.03 4.51
CA TYR A 339 -6.28 -3.92 4.34
C TYR A 339 -6.00 -5.32 4.90
N PHE A 340 -6.83 -5.82 5.80
CA PHE A 340 -6.80 -7.18 6.27
C PHE A 340 -7.96 -7.96 5.65
N ARG A 341 -7.66 -8.87 4.72
CA ARG A 341 -6.37 -9.29 4.19
C ARG A 341 -6.35 -9.16 2.66
N CYS A 342 -5.22 -9.48 2.06
CA CYS A 342 -4.93 -9.26 0.65
C CYS A 342 -5.99 -9.82 -0.30
N SER A 343 -6.47 -11.07 -0.12
CA SER A 343 -7.46 -11.67 -1.03
C SER A 343 -8.77 -10.90 -1.12
N PHE A 344 -9.27 -10.33 -0.01
CA PHE A 344 -10.51 -9.54 -0.03
C PHE A 344 -10.36 -8.24 -0.82
N PHE A 345 -9.15 -7.68 -0.84
CA PHE A 345 -8.83 -6.52 -1.65
C PHE A 345 -8.67 -6.89 -3.13
N THR A 346 -7.83 -7.88 -3.45
CA THR A 346 -7.54 -8.28 -4.84
C THR A 346 -8.75 -8.89 -5.55
N HIS A 347 -9.62 -9.60 -4.83
CA HIS A 347 -10.89 -10.11 -5.35
C HIS A 347 -11.98 -9.03 -5.45
N ASN A 348 -11.65 -7.78 -5.13
CA ASN A 348 -12.55 -6.64 -5.25
C ASN A 348 -13.89 -6.82 -4.54
N VAL A 349 -13.87 -7.38 -3.32
CA VAL A 349 -15.09 -7.66 -2.56
C VAL A 349 -15.91 -6.38 -2.36
N LYS A 350 -17.18 -6.40 -2.75
CA LYS A 350 -18.09 -5.24 -2.80
C LYS A 350 -17.55 -4.00 -3.49
N GLY A 351 -16.57 -4.14 -4.41
CA GLY A 351 -16.01 -3.02 -5.16
C GLY A 351 -14.90 -2.26 -4.44
N LEU A 352 -14.33 -2.82 -3.37
CA LEU A 352 -13.31 -2.14 -2.55
C LEU A 352 -12.07 -1.72 -3.36
N ARG A 353 -11.51 -2.61 -4.19
CA ARG A 353 -10.33 -2.30 -5.01
C ARG A 353 -10.62 -1.23 -6.05
N LEU A 354 -11.76 -1.33 -6.73
CA LEU A 354 -12.17 -0.30 -7.70
C LEU A 354 -12.35 1.06 -7.03
N TYR A 355 -12.94 1.09 -5.83
CA TYR A 355 -13.08 2.34 -5.08
C TYR A 355 -11.70 2.92 -4.70
N ALA A 356 -10.77 2.08 -4.24
CA ALA A 356 -9.42 2.52 -3.95
C ALA A 356 -8.76 3.12 -5.19
N ASN A 357 -8.79 2.42 -6.34
CA ASN A 357 -8.19 2.88 -7.59
C ASN A 357 -8.78 4.19 -8.12
N ASP A 358 -10.10 4.34 -8.03
CA ASP A 358 -10.78 5.45 -8.68
C ASP A 358 -10.80 6.72 -7.81
N PHE A 359 -10.64 6.57 -6.49
CA PHE A 359 -10.83 7.67 -5.54
C PHE A 359 -9.67 7.85 -4.56
N VAL A 360 -9.52 6.91 -3.61
CA VAL A 360 -8.62 7.14 -2.48
C VAL A 360 -7.16 7.00 -2.86
N ASP A 361 -6.82 5.99 -3.65
CA ASP A 361 -5.45 5.65 -4.05
C ASP A 361 -5.22 5.89 -5.56
N ALA A 362 -5.98 6.81 -6.16
CA ALA A 362 -5.95 7.08 -7.61
C ALA A 362 -4.59 7.52 -8.15
N TYR A 363 -3.70 8.00 -7.31
CA TYR A 363 -2.34 8.43 -7.65
C TYR A 363 -1.33 7.71 -6.76
N PRO A 364 -0.11 7.43 -7.26
CA PRO A 364 0.93 6.83 -6.43
C PRO A 364 1.28 7.69 -5.21
N ALA A 365 1.80 7.06 -4.17
CA ALA A 365 2.35 7.74 -3.01
C ALA A 365 3.65 7.08 -2.56
N LEU A 366 4.59 7.90 -2.11
CA LEU A 366 5.79 7.44 -1.43
C LEU A 366 5.43 7.00 0.01
N THR A 367 6.17 6.05 0.55
CA THR A 367 6.10 5.79 1.99
C THR A 367 6.75 6.95 2.77
N PRO A 368 6.30 7.25 4.01
CA PRO A 368 6.94 8.25 4.86
C PRO A 368 8.41 7.92 5.11
N ALA A 369 9.26 8.95 5.07
CA ALA A 369 10.68 8.79 5.40
C ALA A 369 10.90 8.54 6.89
N LEU A 370 11.97 7.82 7.22
CA LEU A 370 12.42 7.57 8.59
C LEU A 370 13.21 8.77 9.13
N THR A 371 12.56 9.93 9.26
CA THR A 371 13.23 11.19 9.62
C THR A 371 13.88 11.17 11.01
N TRP A 372 13.46 10.28 11.88
CA TRP A 372 14.09 10.06 13.19
C TRP A 372 15.39 9.22 13.13
N GLN A 373 15.68 8.61 11.96
CA GLN A 373 16.94 7.90 11.72
C GLN A 373 17.90 8.73 10.88
N SER A 374 17.39 9.42 9.86
CA SER A 374 18.17 10.30 8.99
C SER A 374 17.28 11.36 8.34
N THR A 375 17.76 12.60 8.32
CA THR A 375 17.13 13.72 7.61
C THR A 375 17.98 14.23 6.45
N GLU A 376 19.17 13.64 6.25
CA GLU A 376 20.10 14.04 5.19
C GLU A 376 19.56 13.64 3.81
N PRO A 377 19.26 14.59 2.92
CA PRO A 377 18.82 14.26 1.58
C PRO A 377 19.99 13.73 0.76
N PRO A 378 19.79 12.71 -0.09
CA PRO A 378 20.82 12.22 -0.97
C PRO A 378 21.18 13.24 -2.05
N HIS A 379 22.30 13.04 -2.73
CA HIS A 379 22.70 13.87 -3.88
C HIS A 379 21.69 13.75 -5.03
N SER A 380 21.41 14.86 -5.69
CA SER A 380 20.57 14.87 -6.89
C SER A 380 21.22 14.08 -8.01
N PRO A 381 20.44 13.33 -8.81
CA PRO A 381 20.94 12.75 -10.05
C PRO A 381 21.31 13.85 -11.04
N ALA A 382 22.07 13.49 -12.10
CA ALA A 382 22.43 14.39 -13.20
C ALA A 382 22.09 13.72 -14.54
N TRP A 383 21.58 14.48 -15.51
CA TRP A 383 21.29 13.95 -16.84
C TRP A 383 22.56 13.37 -17.49
N THR A 384 22.46 12.17 -18.00
CA THR A 384 23.39 11.58 -18.99
C THR A 384 22.86 11.90 -20.38
N GLU A 385 21.55 11.72 -20.58
CA GLU A 385 20.82 12.14 -21.76
C GLU A 385 19.53 12.81 -21.33
N LYS A 386 19.34 14.06 -21.73
CA LYS A 386 18.07 14.79 -21.47
C LYS A 386 16.93 14.11 -22.22
N PRO A 387 15.68 14.30 -21.80
CA PRO A 387 14.52 13.80 -22.53
C PRO A 387 14.58 14.17 -24.00
N HIS A 388 14.55 13.20 -24.89
CA HIS A 388 14.54 13.37 -26.35
C HIS A 388 13.68 12.29 -26.99
N GLU A 389 13.19 12.57 -28.19
CA GLU A 389 12.37 11.63 -28.95
C GLU A 389 13.21 10.52 -29.56
N VAL A 390 12.71 9.29 -29.49
CA VAL A 390 13.26 8.10 -30.14
C VAL A 390 12.17 7.33 -30.87
N ASN A 391 12.43 6.92 -32.13
CA ASN A 391 11.50 6.11 -32.94
C ASN A 391 10.06 6.66 -33.05
N GLY A 392 9.91 7.98 -33.14
CA GLY A 392 8.69 8.64 -33.61
C GLY A 392 7.50 8.63 -32.65
N ASN A 393 7.58 8.05 -31.45
CA ASN A 393 6.48 8.02 -30.47
C ASN A 393 6.92 7.75 -29.03
N ARG A 394 8.21 7.89 -28.75
CA ARG A 394 8.77 7.60 -27.43
C ARG A 394 9.74 8.67 -27.03
N ILE A 395 9.72 9.01 -25.75
CA ILE A 395 10.66 9.93 -25.12
C ILE A 395 11.60 9.11 -24.27
N MET A 396 12.87 9.11 -24.62
CA MET A 396 13.93 8.46 -23.85
C MET A 396 14.68 9.48 -23.02
N MET A 397 15.11 9.07 -21.85
CA MET A 397 15.97 9.85 -20.97
C MET A 397 16.83 8.93 -20.14
N SER A 398 18.02 9.41 -19.77
CA SER A 398 18.90 8.70 -18.85
C SER A 398 19.61 9.66 -17.90
N TRP A 399 19.94 9.17 -16.72
CA TRP A 399 20.63 9.93 -15.68
C TRP A 399 21.66 9.07 -14.97
N LYS A 400 22.55 9.71 -14.25
CA LYS A 400 23.49 9.07 -13.33
C LYS A 400 23.24 9.56 -11.91
N GLY A 401 23.40 8.67 -10.94
CA GLY A 401 23.25 8.95 -9.51
C GLY A 401 23.74 7.77 -8.69
N THR A 402 23.90 7.98 -7.39
CA THR A 402 24.41 6.98 -6.43
C THR A 402 23.35 6.45 -5.49
N THR A 403 22.09 6.89 -5.66
CA THR A 403 20.98 6.45 -4.81
C THR A 403 20.45 5.09 -5.24
N PRO A 404 19.95 4.28 -4.30
CA PRO A 404 19.37 2.97 -4.63
C PRO A 404 18.07 3.07 -5.42
N TYR A 405 17.35 4.20 -5.30
CA TYR A 405 16.05 4.41 -5.92
C TYR A 405 15.93 5.79 -6.53
N TYR A 406 15.04 5.90 -7.53
CA TYR A 406 14.63 7.16 -8.14
C TYR A 406 13.11 7.28 -8.13
N ASN A 407 12.58 8.49 -7.92
CA ASN A 407 11.18 8.78 -8.14
C ASN A 407 11.08 9.69 -9.36
N ILE A 408 10.11 9.42 -10.22
CA ILE A 408 9.96 10.08 -11.52
C ILE A 408 8.63 10.81 -11.55
N TYR A 409 8.69 12.07 -11.90
CA TYR A 409 7.54 12.98 -11.97
C TYR A 409 7.40 13.50 -13.38
N VAL A 410 6.18 13.58 -13.88
CA VAL A 410 5.85 14.09 -15.21
C VAL A 410 4.70 15.09 -15.10
N SER A 411 4.87 16.23 -15.76
CA SER A 411 3.86 17.31 -15.80
C SER A 411 3.81 17.97 -17.17
N CYS A 412 2.71 18.63 -17.48
CA CYS A 412 2.59 19.52 -18.64
C CYS A 412 3.08 20.95 -18.34
N SER A 413 3.57 21.23 -17.15
CA SER A 413 4.11 22.51 -16.72
C SER A 413 5.53 22.38 -16.18
N SER A 414 6.37 23.40 -16.40
CA SER A 414 7.74 23.50 -15.90
C SER A 414 7.88 24.70 -14.95
N PRO A 415 8.65 24.56 -13.86
CA PRO A 415 9.24 23.31 -13.35
C PRO A 415 8.17 22.32 -12.90
N VAL A 416 8.51 21.01 -12.92
CA VAL A 416 7.61 19.99 -12.40
C VAL A 416 7.52 20.10 -10.89
N ASP A 417 6.30 20.30 -10.38
CA ASP A 417 6.05 20.30 -8.94
C ASP A 417 6.11 18.87 -8.40
N ILE A 418 7.17 18.56 -7.68
CA ILE A 418 7.37 17.24 -7.04
C ILE A 418 6.59 17.10 -5.73
N ALA A 419 5.95 18.15 -5.22
CA ALA A 419 5.07 18.05 -4.06
C ALA A 419 3.68 17.53 -4.45
N ASP A 420 3.27 17.71 -5.70
CA ASP A 420 2.01 17.22 -6.23
C ASP A 420 2.12 15.73 -6.61
N ALA A 421 1.46 14.85 -5.85
CA ALA A 421 1.45 13.41 -6.12
C ALA A 421 0.86 13.04 -7.49
N ARG A 422 0.07 13.92 -8.11
CA ARG A 422 -0.50 13.70 -9.45
C ARG A 422 0.57 13.67 -10.54
N ASN A 423 1.73 14.26 -10.28
CA ASN A 423 2.88 14.24 -11.18
C ASN A 423 3.75 12.99 -11.00
N LEU A 424 3.61 12.23 -9.91
CA LEU A 424 4.40 11.05 -9.60
C LEU A 424 3.98 9.87 -10.51
N VAL A 425 4.88 9.38 -11.34
CA VAL A 425 4.60 8.30 -12.31
C VAL A 425 5.37 7.01 -12.05
N ALA A 426 6.51 7.10 -11.36
CA ALA A 426 7.26 5.92 -10.93
C ALA A 426 7.86 6.15 -9.53
N VAL A 427 7.73 5.14 -8.69
CA VAL A 427 8.15 5.12 -7.28
C VAL A 427 9.26 4.08 -7.12
N ARG A 428 10.32 4.42 -6.37
CA ARG A 428 11.43 3.49 -6.06
C ARG A 428 12.00 2.80 -7.31
N TYR A 429 12.08 3.52 -8.41
CA TYR A 429 12.60 3.01 -9.67
C TYR A 429 14.10 2.74 -9.57
N THR A 430 14.54 1.57 -10.01
CA THR A 430 15.92 1.10 -9.80
C THR A 430 16.84 1.22 -11.03
N ARG A 431 16.29 1.65 -12.16
CA ARG A 431 17.07 1.86 -13.39
C ARG A 431 17.43 3.33 -13.55
N ASN A 432 18.45 3.59 -14.35
CA ASN A 432 18.96 4.93 -14.65
C ASN A 432 18.51 5.45 -16.02
N GLU A 433 17.57 4.77 -16.64
CA GLU A 433 16.96 5.14 -17.92
C GLU A 433 15.46 4.95 -17.87
N LEU A 434 14.72 5.73 -18.60
CA LEU A 434 13.27 5.61 -18.73
C LEU A 434 12.85 5.92 -20.16
N ILE A 435 11.88 5.16 -20.64
CA ILE A 435 11.21 5.41 -21.91
C ILE A 435 9.73 5.67 -21.62
N LEU A 436 9.26 6.85 -21.98
CA LEU A 436 7.85 7.21 -21.90
C LEU A 436 7.21 7.23 -23.29
N PRO A 437 5.91 6.93 -23.42
CA PRO A 437 5.22 7.17 -24.68
C PRO A 437 5.12 8.68 -24.93
N ASP A 438 5.51 9.13 -26.13
CA ASP A 438 5.20 10.48 -26.58
C ASP A 438 3.70 10.60 -26.83
N LYS A 439 3.07 11.55 -26.19
CA LYS A 439 1.62 11.79 -26.29
C LYS A 439 1.30 13.00 -27.17
N GLY A 440 2.30 13.55 -27.86
CA GLY A 440 2.14 14.72 -28.72
C GLY A 440 1.80 16.01 -27.97
N GLN A 441 2.14 16.07 -26.67
CA GLN A 441 1.98 17.26 -25.82
C GLN A 441 3.29 17.54 -25.09
N PRO A 442 3.62 18.81 -24.80
CA PRO A 442 4.77 19.15 -23.99
C PRO A 442 4.69 18.40 -22.66
N ILE A 443 5.70 17.59 -22.37
CA ILE A 443 5.87 17.00 -21.06
C ILE A 443 7.21 17.43 -20.49
N TYR A 444 7.18 17.74 -19.22
CA TYR A 444 8.38 18.02 -18.43
C TYR A 444 8.58 16.89 -17.45
N VAL A 445 9.82 16.55 -17.20
CA VAL A 445 10.19 15.44 -16.33
C VAL A 445 11.07 15.96 -15.20
N ALA A 446 10.80 15.48 -14.00
CA ALA A 446 11.70 15.63 -12.87
C ALA A 446 12.07 14.26 -12.31
N VAL A 447 13.34 14.09 -11.95
CA VAL A 447 13.85 12.87 -11.31
C VAL A 447 14.47 13.24 -9.97
N THR A 448 14.08 12.55 -8.92
CA THR A 448 14.72 12.64 -7.61
C THR A 448 15.43 11.34 -7.28
N GLY A 449 16.59 11.41 -6.64
CA GLY A 449 17.20 10.26 -5.98
C GLY A 449 16.54 10.03 -4.63
N MET A 450 16.36 8.78 -4.22
CA MET A 450 15.83 8.44 -2.91
C MET A 450 16.74 7.44 -2.20
N ASP A 451 17.06 7.72 -0.94
CA ASP A 451 17.87 6.83 -0.10
C ASP A 451 17.04 5.70 0.53
N ARG A 452 17.69 4.83 1.29
CA ARG A 452 17.03 3.72 2.01
C ARG A 452 16.15 4.18 3.17
N TYR A 453 16.33 5.41 3.68
CA TYR A 453 15.48 5.99 4.71
C TYR A 453 14.22 6.66 4.15
N GLY A 454 14.11 6.78 2.82
CA GLY A 454 13.01 7.42 2.13
C GLY A 454 13.18 8.94 1.95
N ASN A 455 14.37 9.50 2.21
CA ASN A 455 14.66 10.89 1.93
C ASN A 455 14.86 11.10 0.43
N GLU A 456 14.28 12.16 -0.12
CA GLU A 456 14.44 12.54 -1.52
C GLU A 456 15.48 13.65 -1.69
N SER A 457 16.23 13.57 -2.78
CA SER A 457 17.11 14.65 -3.24
C SER A 457 16.32 15.86 -3.76
N LYS A 458 17.01 16.95 -4.04
CA LYS A 458 16.49 17.98 -4.94
C LYS A 458 16.20 17.38 -6.32
N ALA A 459 15.19 17.90 -7.00
CA ALA A 459 14.76 17.40 -8.29
C ALA A 459 15.73 17.79 -9.42
N LEU A 460 16.10 16.83 -10.24
CA LEU A 460 16.70 17.07 -11.54
C LEU A 460 15.58 17.38 -12.54
N GLN A 461 15.51 18.60 -13.06
CA GLN A 461 14.45 19.08 -13.95
C GLN A 461 14.86 19.02 -15.42
N SER A 462 13.92 18.74 -16.33
CA SER A 462 14.14 18.69 -17.79
C SER A 462 13.64 19.97 -18.48
N MET A 463 14.16 21.13 -18.11
CA MET A 463 13.61 22.44 -18.52
C MET A 463 13.58 22.71 -20.04
N ASP A 464 14.29 21.93 -20.87
CA ASP A 464 14.51 22.22 -22.29
C ASP A 464 13.83 21.23 -23.25
N TYR A 465 12.96 20.33 -22.76
CA TYR A 465 12.26 19.39 -23.64
C TYR A 465 11.04 20.04 -24.28
N VAL A 466 11.06 20.17 -25.60
CA VAL A 466 9.92 20.53 -26.43
C VAL A 466 9.63 19.32 -27.32
N PRO A 467 8.43 18.73 -27.31
CA PRO A 467 8.10 17.61 -28.21
C PRO A 467 8.27 18.03 -29.67
N SER A 468 8.72 17.10 -30.51
CA SER A 468 8.73 17.34 -31.94
C SER A 468 7.29 17.57 -32.43
N GLN A 469 7.09 18.53 -33.32
CA GLN A 469 5.79 18.83 -33.89
C GLN A 469 5.32 17.76 -34.91
N GLU A 470 6.15 16.77 -35.20
CA GLU A 470 5.93 15.75 -36.25
C GLU A 470 5.50 14.37 -35.73
N GLY A 471 5.07 14.25 -34.47
CA GLY A 471 4.46 13.00 -33.98
C GLY A 471 3.16 12.68 -34.74
N PRO A 472 2.70 11.41 -34.79
CA PRO A 472 1.43 11.09 -35.41
C PRO A 472 0.36 11.93 -34.77
N THR A 473 -0.27 12.76 -35.58
CA THR A 473 -1.34 13.68 -35.17
C THR A 473 -2.48 12.86 -34.56
N VAL A 474 -2.54 12.86 -33.25
CA VAL A 474 -3.69 12.27 -32.55
C VAL A 474 -4.88 13.18 -32.82
N PRO A 475 -5.97 12.67 -33.37
CA PRO A 475 -7.11 13.51 -33.72
C PRO A 475 -7.59 14.31 -32.51
N LEU A 476 -7.69 15.63 -32.68
CA LEU A 476 -8.38 16.49 -31.73
C LEU A 476 -9.87 16.25 -31.88
N LEU A 477 -10.50 15.70 -30.84
CA LEU A 477 -11.92 15.41 -30.85
C LEU A 477 -12.72 16.63 -30.42
N LEU A 478 -13.82 16.89 -31.15
CA LEU A 478 -14.70 18.02 -30.84
C LEU A 478 -15.68 17.63 -29.74
N CYS A 479 -15.67 18.41 -28.69
CA CYS A 479 -16.61 18.37 -27.59
C CYS A 479 -17.61 19.54 -27.77
N LYS A 480 -18.88 19.26 -27.80
CA LYS A 480 -19.93 20.27 -27.90
C LYS A 480 -20.89 20.11 -26.72
N ALA A 481 -20.97 21.16 -25.91
CA ALA A 481 -21.65 21.12 -24.62
C ALA A 481 -21.12 19.93 -23.77
N ASP A 482 -21.99 19.10 -23.23
CA ASP A 482 -21.63 17.94 -22.41
C ASP A 482 -21.56 16.64 -23.22
N GLU A 483 -21.27 16.74 -24.54
CA GLU A 483 -21.22 15.59 -25.45
C GLU A 483 -19.90 15.56 -26.24
N LEU A 484 -19.29 14.39 -26.31
CA LEU A 484 -18.11 14.09 -27.10
C LEU A 484 -18.53 13.24 -28.31
N LYS A 485 -18.27 13.72 -29.52
CA LYS A 485 -18.50 12.95 -30.73
C LYS A 485 -17.45 11.85 -30.90
N VAL A 486 -17.87 10.62 -31.06
CA VAL A 486 -16.97 9.50 -31.37
C VAL A 486 -16.39 9.69 -32.77
N PRO A 487 -15.08 9.52 -33.02
CA PRO A 487 -14.49 9.70 -34.34
C PRO A 487 -15.12 8.80 -35.39
N GLN A 488 -15.42 9.34 -36.60
CA GLN A 488 -15.99 8.58 -37.73
C GLN A 488 -15.07 7.49 -38.27
N CYS A 489 -13.74 7.55 -38.01
CA CYS A 489 -12.78 6.52 -38.36
C CYS A 489 -12.93 5.24 -37.51
N VAL A 490 -13.79 5.27 -36.51
CA VAL A 490 -14.16 4.13 -35.69
C VAL A 490 -15.38 3.50 -36.35
N SER A 491 -15.17 2.45 -37.14
CA SER A 491 -16.29 1.72 -37.76
C SER A 491 -17.22 1.20 -36.66
N GLU A 492 -18.53 1.35 -36.87
CA GLU A 492 -19.55 0.82 -35.98
C GLU A 492 -19.34 -0.70 -35.86
N GLY A 493 -18.77 -1.14 -34.69
CA GLY A 493 -18.50 -2.54 -34.42
C GLY A 493 -17.06 -2.86 -33.95
N ASP A 494 -16.08 -1.99 -34.21
CA ASP A 494 -14.69 -2.24 -33.84
C ASP A 494 -14.48 -2.09 -32.33
N PHE A 495 -15.27 -1.21 -31.68
CA PHE A 495 -15.15 -0.93 -30.24
C PHE A 495 -16.50 -1.06 -29.53
N LYS A 496 -16.54 -1.99 -28.58
CA LYS A 496 -17.74 -2.26 -27.78
C LYS A 496 -17.95 -1.26 -26.64
N TYR A 497 -16.87 -0.75 -26.09
CA TYR A 497 -16.87 0.17 -24.95
C TYR A 497 -15.78 1.23 -25.13
N PHE A 498 -15.98 2.37 -24.46
CA PHE A 498 -15.06 3.49 -24.44
C PHE A 498 -14.63 3.81 -23.02
N GLN A 499 -13.46 4.46 -22.91
CA GLN A 499 -12.87 4.86 -21.65
C GLN A 499 -12.30 6.27 -21.80
N LEU A 500 -12.52 7.11 -20.80
CA LEU A 500 -11.90 8.40 -20.67
C LEU A 500 -10.73 8.31 -19.71
N ARG A 501 -9.59 8.82 -20.11
CA ARG A 501 -8.40 8.97 -19.26
C ARG A 501 -7.98 10.42 -19.22
N ASN A 502 -7.52 10.87 -18.07
CA ASN A 502 -6.86 12.18 -17.97
C ASN A 502 -5.52 12.17 -18.73
N VAL A 503 -4.90 13.34 -18.90
CA VAL A 503 -3.64 13.48 -19.67
C VAL A 503 -2.46 12.72 -19.08
N VAL A 504 -2.50 12.38 -17.80
CA VAL A 504 -1.49 11.57 -17.14
C VAL A 504 -1.80 10.06 -17.16
N GLY A 505 -2.89 9.65 -17.84
CA GLY A 505 -3.26 8.25 -18.08
C GLY A 505 -4.22 7.65 -17.05
N GLY A 506 -4.58 8.38 -15.99
CA GLY A 506 -5.56 7.94 -15.00
C GLY A 506 -6.95 7.78 -15.62
N VAL A 507 -7.62 6.65 -15.32
CA VAL A 507 -8.96 6.36 -15.82
C VAL A 507 -9.97 7.23 -15.07
N VAL A 508 -10.72 8.05 -15.83
CA VAL A 508 -11.76 8.92 -15.28
C VAL A 508 -13.14 8.26 -15.38
N ARG A 509 -13.38 7.52 -16.48
CA ARG A 509 -14.63 6.79 -16.70
C ARG A 509 -14.40 5.62 -17.65
N SER A 510 -14.89 4.44 -17.31
CA SER A 510 -14.73 3.21 -18.10
C SER A 510 -16.07 2.61 -18.57
N TYR A 511 -15.96 1.73 -19.56
CA TYR A 511 -17.09 0.95 -20.10
C TYR A 511 -18.26 1.80 -20.57
N ILE A 512 -17.96 2.97 -21.14
CA ILE A 512 -18.95 3.90 -21.67
C ILE A 512 -19.50 3.32 -22.98
N LYS A 513 -20.82 3.29 -23.11
CA LYS A 513 -21.49 3.02 -24.40
C LYS A 513 -21.92 4.34 -25.03
N PRO A 514 -21.55 4.62 -26.28
CA PRO A 514 -22.03 5.81 -26.95
C PRO A 514 -23.53 5.69 -27.28
N SER A 515 -24.20 6.80 -27.24
CA SER A 515 -25.58 6.92 -27.71
C SER A 515 -25.60 7.77 -28.98
N LYS A 516 -26.11 7.23 -30.08
CA LYS A 516 -26.17 7.93 -31.39
C LYS A 516 -24.81 8.52 -31.83
N GLY A 517 -23.68 7.82 -31.51
CA GLY A 517 -22.34 8.27 -31.86
C GLY A 517 -21.77 9.34 -30.93
N TYR A 518 -22.40 9.61 -29.81
CA TYR A 518 -21.93 10.56 -28.79
C TYR A 518 -21.72 9.90 -27.43
N ILE A 519 -20.73 10.38 -26.72
CA ILE A 519 -20.43 10.03 -25.32
C ILE A 519 -20.81 11.21 -24.44
N SER A 520 -21.72 10.98 -23.48
CA SER A 520 -22.06 12.01 -22.49
C SER A 520 -20.89 12.29 -21.57
N LEU A 521 -20.56 13.57 -21.36
CA LEU A 521 -19.54 14.06 -20.44
C LEU A 521 -20.15 14.59 -19.14
N ALA A 522 -21.46 14.38 -18.92
CA ALA A 522 -22.12 14.72 -17.67
C ALA A 522 -21.33 14.11 -16.49
N TYR A 523 -21.04 14.94 -15.48
CA TYR A 523 -20.24 14.58 -14.30
C TYR A 523 -18.75 14.29 -14.56
N VAL A 524 -18.24 14.54 -15.77
CA VAL A 524 -16.78 14.55 -16.04
C VAL A 524 -16.25 15.94 -15.66
N PRO A 525 -15.17 16.04 -14.85
CA PRO A 525 -14.55 17.32 -14.55
C PRO A 525 -14.06 18.04 -15.82
N TYR A 526 -13.99 19.38 -15.79
CA TYR A 526 -13.38 20.12 -16.90
C TYR A 526 -11.88 19.84 -16.95
N GLY A 527 -11.35 19.64 -18.17
CA GLY A 527 -9.94 19.31 -18.35
C GLY A 527 -9.65 18.69 -19.71
N ALA A 528 -8.41 18.27 -19.89
CA ALA A 528 -7.94 17.55 -21.07
C ALA A 528 -8.01 16.03 -20.85
N TYR A 529 -8.52 15.32 -21.85
CA TYR A 529 -8.77 13.88 -21.76
C TYR A 529 -8.37 13.14 -23.03
N TRP A 530 -8.00 11.88 -22.85
CA TRP A 530 -7.87 10.89 -23.91
C TRP A 530 -9.13 10.04 -24.00
N LEU A 531 -9.59 9.79 -25.25
CA LEU A 531 -10.60 8.79 -25.54
C LEU A 531 -9.93 7.48 -25.95
N TYR A 532 -10.29 6.38 -25.30
CA TYR A 532 -9.91 5.02 -25.66
C TYR A 532 -11.13 4.21 -26.06
N GLY A 533 -10.95 3.26 -27.00
CA GLY A 533 -11.94 2.26 -27.37
C GLY A 533 -11.43 0.85 -27.08
N LEU A 534 -12.31 -0.02 -26.60
CA LEU A 534 -12.02 -1.42 -26.31
C LEU A 534 -12.32 -2.31 -27.51
N SER A 535 -11.28 -2.83 -28.17
CA SER A 535 -11.37 -3.86 -29.20
C SER A 535 -11.08 -5.25 -28.65
N LYS A 536 -11.14 -6.29 -29.51
CA LYS A 536 -10.68 -7.65 -29.16
C LYS A 536 -9.20 -7.73 -28.78
N LYS A 537 -8.39 -6.73 -29.16
CA LYS A 537 -6.95 -6.64 -28.88
C LYS A 537 -6.61 -5.74 -27.68
N GLY A 538 -7.62 -5.24 -26.96
CA GLY A 538 -7.45 -4.38 -25.81
C GLY A 538 -7.85 -2.92 -26.04
N TRP A 539 -7.40 -2.02 -25.17
CA TRP A 539 -7.72 -0.59 -25.22
C TRP A 539 -6.81 0.15 -26.22
N HIS A 540 -7.42 0.86 -27.17
CA HIS A 540 -6.75 1.67 -28.19
C HIS A 540 -7.08 3.14 -28.02
N ARG A 541 -6.07 4.01 -28.08
CA ARG A 541 -6.25 5.46 -28.03
C ARG A 541 -6.86 5.96 -29.34
N LEU A 542 -7.95 6.70 -29.27
CA LEU A 542 -8.73 7.17 -30.42
C LEU A 542 -8.59 8.67 -30.66
N GLY A 543 -8.29 9.44 -29.62
CA GLY A 543 -8.15 10.88 -29.76
C GLY A 543 -7.99 11.59 -28.44
N VAL A 544 -7.74 12.88 -28.51
CA VAL A 544 -7.65 13.80 -27.36
C VAL A 544 -8.75 14.86 -27.48
N PHE A 545 -9.31 15.32 -26.37
CA PHE A 545 -10.25 16.42 -26.34
C PHE A 545 -10.04 17.27 -25.08
N TYR A 546 -10.46 18.51 -25.19
CA TYR A 546 -10.49 19.44 -24.07
C TYR A 546 -11.94 19.75 -23.72
N TYR A 547 -12.35 19.35 -22.54
CA TYR A 547 -13.68 19.62 -22.02
C TYR A 547 -13.67 20.86 -21.14
N LYS A 548 -14.37 21.91 -21.61
CA LYS A 548 -14.53 23.18 -20.86
C LYS A 548 -15.98 23.62 -20.92
N LYS A 549 -16.41 24.34 -19.91
CA LYS A 549 -17.72 25.00 -19.95
C LYS A 549 -17.72 25.99 -21.12
N THR A 550 -18.63 25.83 -22.04
CA THR A 550 -18.96 26.90 -23.02
C THR A 550 -19.64 28.01 -22.23
N LEU A 551 -19.03 29.21 -22.21
CA LEU A 551 -19.64 30.41 -21.65
C LEU A 551 -20.90 30.78 -22.41
#